data_f197778652c1c135af8dbe47fbe13f69
#
_entry.id   f197778652c1c135af8dbe47fbe13f69
#
_cell.length_a   1.000
_cell.length_b   1.000
_cell.length_c   1.000
_cell.angle_alpha   90.00
_cell.angle_beta   90.00
_cell.angle_gamma   90.00
#
_symmetry.space_group_name_H-M   'P 1'
#
loop_
_entity.id
_entity.type
_entity.pdbx_description
1 polymer ?
#
loop_
_entity_poly.entity_id
_entity_poly.type
_entity_poly.pdbx_seq_one_letter_code
_entity_poly.pdbx_strand_id
1 'polypeptide(L)'
;MEKIQARQKRVIEILPNIAKCVNGRAVMIGGTALSLFYLNHRMSIDIDLAVDSDSDKFAREVKGCLSKTGFEAKRTTYTNVFTVNFPETAVRIEFMELSMKPSEINEFPSGNAIMKVASLPKLLELKAIAYKERKLHRDVFDIWAILRYEKKDMKLLENIIRRYGLPKDDESYLKMMGISDDDIKSFLKVIKDASA
;
A
#
# COMPACT_ATOMS: atom_id res chain seq x y z
N MET A 1 -17.49 -7.23 0.42
CA MET A 1 -17.27 -5.82 0.01
C MET A 1 -17.43 -4.86 1.18
N GLU A 2 -18.52 -4.87 1.92
CA GLU A 2 -18.78 -3.95 3.06
C GLU A 2 -17.67 -3.91 4.11
N LYS A 3 -17.11 -5.05 4.52
CA LYS A 3 -16.00 -5.09 5.50
C LYS A 3 -14.73 -4.39 4.99
N ILE A 4 -14.42 -4.50 3.70
CA ILE A 4 -13.25 -3.86 3.11
C ILE A 4 -13.46 -2.36 3.02
N GLN A 5 -14.66 -1.91 2.63
CA GLN A 5 -15.03 -0.49 2.60
C GLN A 5 -14.97 0.14 4.00
N ALA A 6 -15.53 -0.55 5.01
CA ALA A 6 -15.46 -0.09 6.40
C ALA A 6 -13.99 0.09 6.85
N ARG A 7 -13.14 -0.89 6.54
CA ARG A 7 -11.72 -0.84 6.90
C ARG A 7 -10.97 0.28 6.17
N GLN A 8 -11.22 0.48 4.86
CA GLN A 8 -10.62 1.59 4.13
C GLN A 8 -11.04 2.95 4.72
N LYS A 9 -12.30 3.11 5.11
CA LYS A 9 -12.77 4.32 5.79
C LYS A 9 -11.97 4.59 7.07
N ARG A 10 -11.68 3.55 7.86
CA ARG A 10 -10.86 3.67 9.08
C ARG A 10 -9.39 3.97 8.79
N VAL A 11 -8.85 3.46 7.68
CA VAL A 11 -7.51 3.84 7.21
C VAL A 11 -7.45 5.35 6.96
N ILE A 12 -8.43 5.90 6.24
CA ILE A 12 -8.50 7.35 5.94
C ILE A 12 -8.64 8.17 7.24
N GLU A 13 -9.49 7.71 8.15
CA GLU A 13 -9.76 8.40 9.43
C GLU A 13 -8.52 8.49 10.33
N ILE A 14 -7.73 7.42 10.43
CA ILE A 14 -6.55 7.38 11.31
C ILE A 14 -5.32 8.06 10.71
N LEU A 15 -5.27 8.23 9.39
CA LEU A 15 -4.08 8.69 8.68
C LEU A 15 -3.51 10.03 9.19
N PRO A 16 -4.32 11.07 9.52
CA PRO A 16 -3.80 12.32 10.09
C PRO A 16 -3.09 12.10 11.44
N ASN A 17 -3.59 11.19 12.26
CA ASN A 17 -2.97 10.87 13.55
C ASN A 17 -1.67 10.10 13.37
N ILE A 18 -1.61 9.20 12.38
CA ILE A 18 -0.36 8.52 12.01
C ILE A 18 0.66 9.54 11.52
N ALA A 19 0.28 10.44 10.60
CA ALA A 19 1.16 11.49 10.09
C ALA A 19 1.76 12.34 11.22
N LYS A 20 0.93 12.72 12.20
CA LYS A 20 1.37 13.42 13.41
C LYS A 20 2.34 12.59 14.24
N CYS A 21 2.04 11.30 14.49
CA CYS A 21 2.84 10.44 15.32
C CYS A 21 4.19 10.06 14.69
N VAL A 22 4.23 9.85 13.37
CA VAL A 22 5.50 9.57 12.66
C VAL A 22 6.36 10.83 12.52
N ASN A 23 5.75 12.02 12.51
CA ASN A 23 6.42 13.31 12.49
C ASN A 23 7.53 13.42 11.43
N GLY A 24 7.21 13.03 10.19
CA GLY A 24 8.14 13.08 9.05
C GLY A 24 9.29 12.06 9.07
N ARG A 25 9.35 11.16 10.06
CA ARG A 25 10.41 10.13 10.21
C ARG A 25 10.11 8.81 9.51
N ALA A 26 8.93 8.68 8.90
CA ALA A 26 8.56 7.50 8.13
C ALA A 26 7.97 7.93 6.78
N VAL A 27 8.11 7.05 5.79
CA VAL A 27 7.58 7.23 4.44
C VAL A 27 6.51 6.19 4.18
N MET A 28 5.31 6.62 3.81
CA MET A 28 4.24 5.70 3.46
C MET A 28 4.50 5.02 2.13
N ILE A 29 4.35 3.71 2.11
CA ILE A 29 4.59 2.84 0.95
C ILE A 29 3.37 1.94 0.71
N GLY A 30 3.49 0.99 -0.20
CA GLY A 30 2.49 -0.06 -0.37
C GLY A 30 1.25 0.36 -1.16
N GLY A 31 0.21 -0.47 -1.08
CA GLY A 31 -1.03 -0.27 -1.83
C GLY A 31 -1.84 0.92 -1.37
N THR A 32 -1.79 1.24 -0.08
CA THR A 32 -2.52 2.37 0.49
C THR A 32 -1.89 3.70 0.09
N ALA A 33 -0.55 3.79 0.05
CA ALA A 33 0.15 4.95 -0.50
C ALA A 33 -0.30 5.22 -1.95
N LEU A 34 -0.29 4.18 -2.77
CA LEU A 34 -0.67 4.26 -4.18
C LEU A 34 -2.14 4.66 -4.36
N SER A 35 -3.03 4.03 -3.59
CA SER A 35 -4.47 4.27 -3.70
C SER A 35 -4.89 5.65 -3.21
N LEU A 36 -4.43 6.09 -2.04
CA LEU A 36 -4.92 7.32 -1.42
C LEU A 36 -4.25 8.59 -1.95
N PHE A 37 -3.01 8.52 -2.39
CA PHE A 37 -2.25 9.72 -2.76
C PHE A 37 -2.05 9.90 -4.26
N TYR A 38 -2.26 8.85 -5.08
CA TYR A 38 -1.97 8.94 -6.51
C TYR A 38 -3.12 8.50 -7.41
N LEU A 39 -3.66 7.28 -7.25
CA LEU A 39 -4.43 6.65 -8.32
C LEU A 39 -5.90 6.42 -7.99
N ASN A 40 -6.27 6.22 -6.74
CA ASN A 40 -7.62 5.78 -6.32
C ASN A 40 -8.15 4.58 -7.14
N HIS A 41 -7.25 3.68 -7.55
CA HIS A 41 -7.50 2.59 -8.50
C HIS A 41 -8.14 1.35 -7.88
N ARG A 42 -8.03 1.20 -6.56
CA ARG A 42 -8.63 0.12 -5.77
C ARG A 42 -8.66 0.45 -4.29
N MET A 43 -9.45 -0.29 -3.53
CA MET A 43 -9.39 -0.22 -2.06
C MET A 43 -8.08 -0.82 -1.53
N SER A 44 -7.54 -0.19 -0.48
CA SER A 44 -6.41 -0.69 0.28
C SER A 44 -6.65 -0.47 1.77
N ILE A 45 -6.30 -1.44 2.59
CA ILE A 45 -6.80 -1.59 3.96
C ILE A 45 -5.72 -1.71 5.04
N ASP A 46 -4.46 -1.74 4.65
CA ASP A 46 -3.30 -1.79 5.55
C ASP A 46 -2.46 -0.53 5.36
N ILE A 47 -1.72 -0.13 6.37
CA ILE A 47 -0.80 1.01 6.32
C ILE A 47 0.62 0.48 6.45
N ASP A 48 1.40 0.64 5.39
CA ASP A 48 2.79 0.22 5.31
C ASP A 48 3.68 1.47 5.35
N LEU A 49 4.66 1.49 6.25
CA LEU A 49 5.54 2.62 6.51
C LEU A 49 7.00 2.17 6.47
N ALA A 50 7.81 2.83 5.65
CA ALA A 50 9.25 2.65 5.59
C ALA A 50 9.94 3.57 6.60
N VAL A 51 10.95 3.05 7.29
CA VAL A 51 11.81 3.77 8.22
C VAL A 51 13.28 3.43 7.93
N ASP A 52 14.19 4.33 8.24
CA ASP A 52 15.62 4.14 7.94
C ASP A 52 16.27 3.04 8.81
N SER A 53 15.78 2.84 10.04
CA SER A 53 16.32 1.85 10.98
C SER A 53 15.36 1.58 12.13
N ASP A 54 15.57 0.46 12.84
CA ASP A 54 14.88 0.05 14.08
C ASP A 54 13.34 0.16 13.97
N SER A 55 12.78 -0.56 13.00
CA SER A 55 11.33 -0.63 12.74
C SER A 55 10.53 -1.04 13.98
N ASP A 56 11.09 -1.91 14.80
CA ASP A 56 10.48 -2.39 16.04
C ASP A 56 10.32 -1.28 17.10
N LYS A 57 11.36 -0.51 17.31
CA LYS A 57 11.34 0.63 18.24
C LYS A 57 10.37 1.68 17.74
N PHE A 58 10.45 2.00 16.46
CA PHE A 58 9.58 2.99 15.83
C PHE A 58 8.10 2.60 15.92
N ALA A 59 7.77 1.34 15.67
CA ALA A 59 6.42 0.81 15.84
C ALA A 59 5.91 0.99 17.28
N ARG A 60 6.75 0.74 18.29
CA ARG A 60 6.39 0.98 19.70
C ARG A 60 6.13 2.46 20.01
N GLU A 61 6.96 3.37 19.48
CA GLU A 61 6.80 4.81 19.66
C GLU A 61 5.48 5.31 19.06
N VAL A 62 5.21 4.96 17.79
CA VAL A 62 3.99 5.37 17.07
C VAL A 62 2.74 4.77 17.74
N LYS A 63 2.80 3.49 18.11
CA LYS A 63 1.71 2.85 18.87
C LYS A 63 1.41 3.61 20.17
N GLY A 64 2.45 3.95 20.95
CA GLY A 64 2.30 4.72 22.18
C GLY A 64 1.74 6.13 21.96
N CYS A 65 2.13 6.79 20.86
CA CYS A 65 1.59 8.07 20.47
C CYS A 65 0.09 7.97 20.14
N LEU A 66 -0.31 6.99 19.32
CA LEU A 66 -1.71 6.76 18.94
C LEU A 66 -2.58 6.44 20.16
N SER A 67 -2.08 5.64 21.11
CA SER A 67 -2.81 5.34 22.34
C SER A 67 -3.08 6.60 23.18
N LYS A 68 -2.15 7.56 23.21
CA LYS A 68 -2.35 8.86 23.90
C LYS A 68 -3.37 9.75 23.20
N THR A 69 -3.66 9.54 21.92
CA THR A 69 -4.69 10.27 21.17
C THR A 69 -6.05 9.55 21.16
N GLY A 70 -6.22 8.52 22.00
CA GLY A 70 -7.50 7.84 22.20
C GLY A 70 -7.73 6.61 21.30
N PHE A 71 -6.76 6.18 20.50
CA PHE A 71 -6.89 4.97 19.70
C PHE A 71 -6.49 3.71 20.47
N GLU A 72 -7.29 2.66 20.36
CA GLU A 72 -6.97 1.35 20.92
C GLU A 72 -5.98 0.61 20.03
N ALA A 73 -4.67 0.77 20.31
CA ALA A 73 -3.60 0.12 19.54
C ALA A 73 -3.08 -1.15 20.24
N LYS A 74 -3.20 -2.32 19.57
CA LYS A 74 -2.80 -3.64 20.09
C LYS A 74 -1.58 -4.18 19.34
N ARG A 75 -0.68 -4.85 20.06
CA ARG A 75 0.45 -5.58 19.47
C ARG A 75 -0.05 -6.81 18.71
N THR A 76 0.69 -7.18 17.68
CA THR A 76 0.57 -8.47 17.00
C THR A 76 1.70 -9.40 17.46
N THR A 77 1.84 -10.56 16.83
CA THR A 77 2.98 -11.47 17.03
C THR A 77 4.29 -10.90 16.47
N TYR A 78 4.20 -9.96 15.52
CA TYR A 78 5.36 -9.29 14.92
C TYR A 78 5.65 -7.99 15.66
N THR A 79 6.91 -7.72 15.94
CA THR A 79 7.35 -6.56 16.75
C THR A 79 7.22 -5.22 16.02
N ASN A 80 7.36 -5.25 14.70
CA ASN A 80 7.23 -4.11 13.78
C ASN A 80 5.79 -3.88 13.29
N VAL A 81 4.80 -4.65 13.81
CA VAL A 81 3.40 -4.58 13.39
C VAL A 81 2.49 -4.40 14.59
N PHE A 82 1.51 -3.53 14.46
CA PHE A 82 0.40 -3.45 15.41
C PHE A 82 -0.93 -3.19 14.67
N THR A 83 -2.04 -3.38 15.36
CA THR A 83 -3.37 -3.05 14.87
C THR A 83 -3.98 -1.92 15.69
N VAL A 84 -4.75 -1.07 15.01
CA VAL A 84 -5.65 -0.12 15.67
C VAL A 84 -7.07 -0.64 15.52
N ASN A 85 -7.72 -0.87 16.67
CA ASN A 85 -9.05 -1.45 16.71
C ASN A 85 -10.12 -0.36 16.61
N PHE A 86 -11.16 -0.66 15.86
CA PHE A 86 -12.41 0.06 15.77
C PHE A 86 -13.54 -0.90 16.08
N PRO A 87 -14.75 -0.44 16.40
CA PRO A 87 -15.87 -1.33 16.77
C PRO A 87 -16.17 -2.44 15.76
N GLU A 88 -16.05 -2.12 14.46
CA GLU A 88 -16.40 -3.04 13.37
C GLU A 88 -15.20 -3.70 12.69
N THR A 89 -13.98 -3.22 12.91
CA THR A 89 -12.79 -3.68 12.19
C THR A 89 -11.48 -3.27 12.89
N ALA A 90 -10.36 -3.72 12.36
CA ALA A 90 -9.03 -3.27 12.77
C ALA A 90 -8.18 -2.88 11.56
N VAL A 91 -7.39 -1.82 11.70
CA VAL A 91 -6.41 -1.37 10.72
C VAL A 91 -5.04 -1.89 11.13
N ARG A 92 -4.37 -2.62 10.23
CA ARG A 92 -3.00 -3.10 10.42
C ARG A 92 -2.02 -2.01 9.99
N ILE A 93 -1.03 -1.77 10.83
CA ILE A 93 0.06 -0.82 10.56
C ILE A 93 1.37 -1.58 10.70
N GLU A 94 2.17 -1.55 9.65
CA GLU A 94 3.45 -2.23 9.56
C GLU A 94 4.58 -1.25 9.28
N PHE A 95 5.71 -1.45 9.93
CA PHE A 95 6.94 -0.70 9.69
C PHE A 95 7.99 -1.62 9.08
N MET A 96 8.66 -1.15 8.05
CA MET A 96 9.72 -1.87 7.35
C MET A 96 10.98 -1.03 7.30
N GLU A 97 12.13 -1.66 7.54
CA GLU A 97 13.41 -0.99 7.36
C GLU A 97 13.72 -0.87 5.87
N LEU A 98 13.61 0.35 5.38
CA LEU A 98 13.86 0.70 3.99
C LEU A 98 14.26 2.17 3.89
N SER A 99 15.52 2.42 3.62
CA SER A 99 16.02 3.78 3.37
C SER A 99 15.65 4.25 1.97
N MET A 100 15.26 5.51 1.87
CA MET A 100 14.89 6.17 0.61
C MET A 100 15.64 7.49 0.44
N LYS A 101 16.00 7.79 -0.80
CA LYS A 101 16.59 9.09 -1.17
C LYS A 101 15.50 10.17 -1.13
N PRO A 102 15.85 11.43 -0.84
CA PRO A 102 14.87 12.53 -0.88
C PRO A 102 14.11 12.64 -2.22
N SER A 103 14.75 12.32 -3.35
CA SER A 103 14.12 12.30 -4.69
C SER A 103 13.09 11.19 -4.89
N GLU A 104 13.04 10.20 -4.00
CA GLU A 104 12.08 9.09 -4.01
C GLU A 104 10.87 9.37 -3.12
N ILE A 105 10.76 10.56 -2.52
CA ILE A 105 9.75 10.92 -1.53
C ILE A 105 9.00 12.16 -1.99
N ASN A 106 7.67 12.11 -1.89
CA ASN A 106 6.78 13.26 -2.03
C ASN A 106 6.09 13.56 -0.69
N GLU A 107 5.66 14.79 -0.50
CA GLU A 107 4.98 15.25 0.71
C GLU A 107 3.53 15.61 0.40
N PHE A 108 2.61 15.11 1.22
CA PHE A 108 1.18 15.36 1.07
C PHE A 108 0.58 15.85 2.38
N PRO A 109 -0.39 16.79 2.33
CA PRO A 109 -1.15 17.18 3.51
C PRO A 109 -1.94 16.00 4.08
N SER A 110 -1.94 15.84 5.40
CA SER A 110 -2.75 14.85 6.11
C SER A 110 -3.27 15.46 7.42
N GLY A 111 -4.45 16.04 7.37
CA GLY A 111 -4.95 16.90 8.46
C GLY A 111 -4.04 18.11 8.70
N ASN A 112 -3.61 18.28 9.94
CA ASN A 112 -2.67 19.34 10.35
C ASN A 112 -1.18 18.87 10.31
N ALA A 113 -0.88 17.78 9.65
CA ALA A 113 0.46 17.23 9.51
C ALA A 113 0.80 16.96 8.04
N ILE A 114 2.07 16.64 7.80
CA ILE A 114 2.56 16.22 6.49
C ILE A 114 2.83 14.71 6.53
N MET A 115 2.32 13.97 5.55
CA MET A 115 2.67 12.58 5.30
C MET A 115 3.70 12.52 4.17
N LYS A 116 4.84 11.94 4.45
CA LYS A 116 5.81 11.55 3.43
C LYS A 116 5.35 10.26 2.76
N VAL A 117 5.36 10.23 1.45
CA VAL A 117 4.88 9.10 0.63
C VAL A 117 5.93 8.80 -0.44
N ALA A 118 6.21 7.54 -0.67
CA ALA A 118 7.12 7.14 -1.75
C ALA A 118 6.59 7.63 -3.11
N SER A 119 7.50 8.09 -3.96
CA SER A 119 7.18 8.55 -5.31
C SER A 119 6.62 7.40 -6.17
N LEU A 120 5.87 7.73 -7.24
CA LEU A 120 5.33 6.72 -8.15
C LEU A 120 6.40 5.80 -8.74
N PRO A 121 7.58 6.29 -9.20
CA PRO A 121 8.66 5.41 -9.64
C PRO A 121 9.14 4.45 -8.55
N LYS A 122 9.24 4.92 -7.30
CA LYS A 122 9.64 4.07 -6.16
C LYS A 122 8.55 3.05 -5.82
N LEU A 123 7.29 3.44 -5.84
CA LEU A 123 6.17 2.51 -5.63
C LEU A 123 6.12 1.44 -6.73
N LEU A 124 6.40 1.80 -7.99
CA LEU A 124 6.51 0.84 -9.10
C LEU A 124 7.61 -0.20 -8.86
N GLU A 125 8.80 0.25 -8.45
CA GLU A 125 9.93 -0.62 -8.07
C GLU A 125 9.52 -1.58 -6.95
N LEU A 126 8.95 -1.06 -5.85
CA LEU A 126 8.52 -1.87 -4.71
C LEU A 126 7.43 -2.88 -5.08
N LYS A 127 6.51 -2.52 -5.99
CA LYS A 127 5.49 -3.45 -6.50
C LYS A 127 6.07 -4.54 -7.39
N ALA A 128 7.08 -4.24 -8.18
CA ALA A 128 7.78 -5.24 -8.97
C ALA A 128 8.53 -6.25 -8.07
N ILE A 129 9.17 -5.78 -6.99
CA ILE A 129 9.82 -6.65 -5.98
C ILE A 129 8.77 -7.52 -5.30
N ALA A 130 7.68 -6.93 -4.82
CA ALA A 130 6.59 -7.66 -4.16
C ALA A 130 5.97 -8.72 -5.08
N TYR A 131 5.77 -8.40 -6.37
CA TYR A 131 5.27 -9.36 -7.35
C TYR A 131 6.23 -10.51 -7.58
N LYS A 132 7.52 -10.23 -7.72
CA LYS A 132 8.56 -11.28 -7.84
C LYS A 132 8.48 -12.29 -6.70
N GLU A 133 8.24 -11.83 -5.48
CA GLU A 133 8.21 -12.67 -4.27
C GLU A 133 6.90 -13.42 -4.10
N ARG A 134 5.76 -12.71 -4.24
CA ARG A 134 4.43 -13.20 -3.86
C ARG A 134 3.60 -13.70 -5.03
N LYS A 135 3.79 -13.13 -6.22
CA LYS A 135 3.01 -13.40 -7.45
C LYS A 135 1.49 -13.22 -7.26
N LEU A 136 1.09 -12.12 -6.63
CA LEU A 136 -0.32 -11.82 -6.39
C LEU A 136 -0.88 -10.90 -7.48
N HIS A 137 -2.14 -11.15 -7.89
CA HIS A 137 -2.86 -10.30 -8.86
C HIS A 137 -2.86 -8.83 -8.45
N ARG A 138 -3.04 -8.52 -7.16
CA ARG A 138 -3.04 -7.14 -6.67
C ARG A 138 -1.73 -6.39 -6.91
N ASP A 139 -0.56 -7.09 -6.84
CA ASP A 139 0.73 -6.43 -7.03
C ASP A 139 0.98 -6.11 -8.50
N VAL A 140 0.64 -7.03 -9.39
CA VAL A 140 0.77 -6.78 -10.84
C VAL A 140 -0.31 -5.83 -11.35
N PHE A 141 -1.49 -5.81 -10.73
CA PHE A 141 -2.54 -4.81 -11.01
C PHE A 141 -2.08 -3.39 -10.60
N ASP A 142 -1.42 -3.24 -9.46
CA ASP A 142 -0.84 -1.97 -9.03
C ASP A 142 0.21 -1.46 -10.05
N ILE A 143 1.06 -2.35 -10.58
CA ILE A 143 2.02 -2.02 -11.66
C ILE A 143 1.27 -1.56 -12.92
N TRP A 144 0.27 -2.30 -13.37
CA TRP A 144 -0.56 -1.94 -14.51
C TRP A 144 -1.22 -0.56 -14.34
N ALA A 145 -1.78 -0.29 -13.16
CA ALA A 145 -2.43 0.98 -12.86
C ALA A 145 -1.44 2.16 -12.89
N ILE A 146 -0.22 1.99 -12.36
CA ILE A 146 0.84 3.01 -12.43
C ILE A 146 1.22 3.30 -13.88
N LEU A 147 1.50 2.26 -14.66
CA LEU A 147 1.90 2.41 -16.07
C LEU A 147 0.82 3.09 -16.90
N ARG A 148 -0.45 2.72 -16.68
CA ARG A 148 -1.60 3.36 -17.34
C ARG A 148 -1.72 4.84 -16.96
N TYR A 149 -1.59 5.16 -15.68
CA TYR A 149 -1.66 6.53 -15.19
C TYR A 149 -0.55 7.41 -15.77
N GLU A 150 0.69 6.90 -15.79
CA GLU A 150 1.85 7.59 -16.35
C GLU A 150 1.90 7.50 -17.90
N LYS A 151 0.94 6.85 -18.56
CA LYS A 151 0.91 6.62 -20.01
C LYS A 151 2.18 5.95 -20.54
N LYS A 152 2.76 5.05 -19.74
CA LYS A 152 3.95 4.27 -20.10
C LYS A 152 3.60 3.03 -20.90
N ASP A 153 4.61 2.50 -21.61
CA ASP A 153 4.47 1.27 -22.40
C ASP A 153 4.19 0.05 -21.49
N MET A 154 3.15 -0.70 -21.81
CA MET A 154 2.79 -1.94 -21.11
C MET A 154 3.80 -3.07 -21.30
N LYS A 155 4.74 -2.95 -22.24
CA LYS A 155 5.84 -3.92 -22.41
C LYS A 155 6.64 -4.14 -21.12
N LEU A 156 6.74 -3.12 -20.24
CA LEU A 156 7.38 -3.30 -18.95
C LEU A 156 6.63 -4.35 -18.11
N LEU A 157 5.31 -4.27 -18.07
CA LEU A 157 4.47 -5.24 -17.35
C LEU A 157 4.58 -6.64 -17.95
N GLU A 158 4.50 -6.75 -19.29
CA GLU A 158 4.67 -8.02 -20.00
C GLU A 158 6.03 -8.66 -19.67
N ASN A 159 7.11 -7.87 -19.67
CA ASN A 159 8.45 -8.36 -19.33
C ASN A 159 8.54 -8.85 -17.87
N ILE A 160 7.88 -8.16 -16.93
CA ILE A 160 7.79 -8.57 -15.53
C ILE A 160 7.07 -9.91 -15.42
N ILE A 161 5.94 -10.08 -16.12
CA ILE A 161 5.16 -11.32 -16.12
C ILE A 161 5.95 -12.47 -16.77
N ARG A 162 6.55 -12.24 -17.94
CA ARG A 162 7.40 -13.25 -18.61
C ARG A 162 8.57 -13.69 -17.74
N ARG A 163 9.18 -12.75 -17.02
CA ARG A 163 10.35 -13.05 -16.17
C ARG A 163 9.99 -13.79 -14.89
N TYR A 164 8.89 -13.41 -14.24
CA TYR A 164 8.54 -13.94 -12.91
C TYR A 164 7.39 -14.93 -12.91
N GLY A 165 6.70 -15.09 -14.04
CA GLY A 165 5.54 -15.98 -14.20
C GLY A 165 4.22 -15.30 -13.87
N LEU A 166 3.11 -15.98 -14.17
CA LEU A 166 1.75 -15.52 -13.93
C LEU A 166 1.42 -15.39 -12.43
N PRO A 167 0.42 -14.55 -12.08
CA PRO A 167 -0.13 -14.52 -10.73
C PRO A 167 -0.64 -15.91 -10.31
N LYS A 168 -0.58 -16.21 -9.00
CA LYS A 168 -0.92 -17.53 -8.46
C LYS A 168 -2.17 -17.55 -7.59
N ASP A 169 -2.67 -16.39 -7.19
CA ASP A 169 -3.89 -16.23 -6.39
C ASP A 169 -5.13 -16.10 -7.28
N ASP A 170 -6.30 -16.17 -6.64
CA ASP A 170 -7.59 -16.03 -7.34
C ASP A 170 -7.84 -14.58 -7.77
N GLU A 171 -8.11 -14.36 -9.06
CA GLU A 171 -8.43 -13.05 -9.63
C GLU A 171 -9.72 -12.44 -9.08
N SER A 172 -10.63 -13.25 -8.52
CA SER A 172 -11.86 -12.77 -7.87
C SER A 172 -11.59 -11.77 -6.76
N TYR A 173 -10.38 -11.82 -6.16
CA TYR A 173 -9.93 -10.86 -5.16
C TYR A 173 -9.92 -9.42 -5.68
N LEU A 174 -9.66 -9.20 -6.98
CA LEU A 174 -9.68 -7.87 -7.59
C LEU A 174 -11.05 -7.20 -7.46
N LYS A 175 -12.14 -7.96 -7.69
CA LYS A 175 -13.52 -7.46 -7.50
C LYS A 175 -13.78 -7.05 -6.05
N MET A 176 -13.29 -7.85 -5.09
CA MET A 176 -13.44 -7.54 -3.67
C MET A 176 -12.75 -6.24 -3.29
N MET A 177 -11.68 -5.87 -3.99
CA MET A 177 -10.95 -4.61 -3.79
C MET A 177 -11.61 -3.40 -4.48
N GLY A 178 -12.81 -3.55 -5.02
CA GLY A 178 -13.59 -2.46 -5.62
C GLY A 178 -13.10 -2.00 -6.99
N ILE A 179 -12.34 -2.84 -7.70
CA ILE A 179 -11.90 -2.56 -9.07
C ILE A 179 -13.09 -2.76 -10.02
N SER A 180 -13.24 -1.86 -10.98
CA SER A 180 -14.29 -1.95 -11.99
C SER A 180 -14.12 -3.18 -12.89
N ASP A 181 -15.23 -3.75 -13.39
CA ASP A 181 -15.17 -4.88 -14.30
C ASP A 181 -14.42 -4.54 -15.61
N ASP A 182 -14.48 -3.29 -16.07
CA ASP A 182 -13.78 -2.85 -17.27
C ASP A 182 -12.26 -2.77 -17.05
N ASP A 183 -11.83 -2.30 -15.89
CA ASP A 183 -10.41 -2.29 -15.54
C ASP A 183 -9.88 -3.72 -15.34
N ILE A 184 -10.66 -4.60 -14.71
CA ILE A 184 -10.30 -6.02 -14.58
C ILE A 184 -10.16 -6.66 -15.97
N LYS A 185 -11.12 -6.49 -16.87
CA LYS A 185 -11.05 -7.04 -18.24
C LYS A 185 -9.82 -6.52 -18.99
N SER A 186 -9.56 -5.20 -18.91
CA SER A 186 -8.43 -4.57 -19.59
C SER A 186 -7.10 -5.08 -19.07
N PHE A 187 -7.00 -5.23 -17.74
CA PHE A 187 -5.83 -5.79 -17.06
C PHE A 187 -5.59 -7.26 -17.43
N LEU A 188 -6.63 -8.11 -17.35
CA LEU A 188 -6.52 -9.55 -17.66
C LEU A 188 -6.16 -9.81 -19.12
N LYS A 189 -6.56 -8.91 -20.03
CA LYS A 189 -6.11 -8.98 -21.42
C LYS A 189 -4.59 -8.85 -21.51
N VAL A 190 -3.97 -7.89 -20.81
CA VAL A 190 -2.50 -7.71 -20.80
C VAL A 190 -1.81 -8.94 -20.21
N ILE A 191 -2.37 -9.53 -19.13
CA ILE A 191 -1.85 -10.78 -18.55
C ILE A 191 -1.86 -11.91 -19.57
N LYS A 192 -2.96 -12.07 -20.30
CA LYS A 192 -3.10 -13.10 -21.33
C LYS A 192 -2.14 -12.90 -22.49
N ASP A 193 -2.00 -11.67 -22.97
CA ASP A 193 -1.08 -11.33 -24.07
C ASP A 193 0.39 -11.56 -23.66
N ALA A 194 0.74 -11.35 -22.39
CA ALA A 194 2.08 -11.61 -21.86
C ALA A 194 2.40 -13.11 -21.74
N SER A 195 1.37 -13.98 -21.68
CA SER A 195 1.51 -15.44 -21.55
C SER A 195 1.52 -16.19 -22.88
N ALA A 196 1.18 -15.52 -23.96
CA ALA A 196 1.21 -16.05 -25.34
C ALA A 196 2.62 -15.94 -25.93
#